data_e1242ff242c714da533d6226aa718fe3
#
_entry.id   e1242ff242c714da533d6226aa718fe3
#
_cell.length_a   1.000
_cell.length_b   1.000
_cell.length_c   1.000
_cell.angle_alpha   90.00
_cell.angle_beta   90.00
_cell.angle_gamma   90.00
#
_symmetry.space_group_name_H-M   'P 1'
#
loop_
_entity.id
_entity.type
_entity.pdbx_description
1 polymer ?
#
loop_
_entity_poly.entity_id
_entity_poly.type
_entity_poly.pdbx_seq_one_letter_code
_entity_poly.pdbx_strand_id
1 'polypeptide(L)'
;MSWGETARAFDFARALAKGKRGYSSRIAVVLSLIFAGMSGAAIAGVCGLGPIFVDSMEEEGYERDYGAALTIAASTVGPIFPPSIPLVLYATIAQISSVKSLLGGVGPGILMSAMLLFYVLLVDKKKLVNPPMAKAMMKEERSIRELFFRALPIAIAPLLILITMLSGIFSPGETGSMAVLYMLLLGICHRSLTWSGFWRCVKETCKSVSSIMVIMTAGGIFTKALMLENLPAKIIALLGPVANIPLAVILIVNIILLIMGMFMESNCALILTAPIVLQITQGFGMDPVYIGVMMVMNLMIGLSTPPFGLCIYAVSRVANVPSEKVIKSVVPMYIPLGIALILTSLNSGCFDFCTEYDL
;
A
#
# COMPACT_ATOMS: atom_id res chain seq x y z
N MET A 1 3.76 11.06 -12.75
CA MET A 1 3.01 12.21 -12.22
C MET A 1 3.98 13.33 -11.92
N SER A 2 3.70 14.55 -12.38
CA SER A 2 4.54 15.68 -11.98
C SER A 2 4.24 16.04 -10.53
N TRP A 3 5.28 16.41 -9.76
CA TRP A 3 5.17 16.85 -8.34
C TRP A 3 4.05 17.90 -8.13
N GLY A 4 3.73 18.69 -9.16
CA GLY A 4 2.69 19.72 -9.09
C GLY A 4 1.25 19.19 -9.03
N GLU A 5 0.98 18.00 -9.52
CA GLU A 5 -0.38 17.45 -9.54
C GLU A 5 -0.76 16.84 -8.21
N THR A 6 0.14 16.09 -7.59
CA THR A 6 -0.08 15.51 -6.26
C THR A 6 -0.20 16.59 -5.18
N ALA A 7 0.58 17.67 -5.29
CA ALA A 7 0.47 18.82 -4.40
C ALA A 7 -0.91 19.49 -4.47
N ARG A 8 -1.58 19.53 -5.63
CA ARG A 8 -2.94 20.09 -5.77
C ARG A 8 -4.00 19.31 -4.98
N ALA A 9 -3.90 17.98 -4.98
CA ALA A 9 -4.82 17.16 -4.20
C ALA A 9 -4.58 17.31 -2.69
N PHE A 10 -3.30 17.46 -2.29
CA PHE A 10 -2.96 17.75 -0.91
C PHE A 10 -3.44 19.14 -0.48
N ASP A 11 -3.28 20.16 -1.31
CA ASP A 11 -3.77 21.52 -1.05
C ASP A 11 -5.30 21.56 -0.88
N PHE A 12 -6.03 20.78 -1.69
CA PHE A 12 -7.48 20.62 -1.53
C PHE A 12 -7.86 19.96 -0.19
N ALA A 13 -7.22 18.85 0.14
CA ALA A 13 -7.46 18.16 1.42
C ALA A 13 -7.11 19.06 2.61
N ARG A 14 -6.02 19.84 2.50
CA ARG A 14 -5.61 20.84 3.48
C ARG A 14 -6.66 21.93 3.66
N ALA A 15 -7.25 22.41 2.57
CA ALA A 15 -8.30 23.44 2.63
C ALA A 15 -9.57 22.95 3.32
N LEU A 16 -9.95 21.67 3.13
CA LEU A 16 -11.07 21.04 3.82
C LEU A 16 -10.83 20.89 5.34
N ALA A 17 -9.59 20.69 5.75
CA ALA A 17 -9.22 20.47 7.15
C ALA A 17 -8.84 21.76 7.91
N LYS A 18 -8.93 22.94 7.27
CA LYS A 18 -8.56 24.24 7.83
C LYS A 18 -9.15 24.47 9.23
N GLY A 19 -8.30 24.83 10.17
CA GLY A 19 -8.69 25.29 11.53
C GLY A 19 -8.54 24.26 12.65
N LYS A 20 -8.18 22.99 12.37
CA LYS A 20 -7.93 21.99 13.42
C LYS A 20 -6.44 21.64 13.45
N ARG A 21 -5.76 21.90 14.56
CA ARG A 21 -4.37 21.41 14.77
C ARG A 21 -4.31 19.89 14.56
N GLY A 22 -3.25 19.42 13.90
CA GLY A 22 -3.08 17.99 13.60
C GLY A 22 -3.76 17.54 12.31
N TYR A 23 -4.09 18.45 11.40
CA TYR A 23 -4.76 18.07 10.15
C TYR A 23 -3.81 17.36 9.17
N SER A 24 -2.53 17.74 9.11
CA SER A 24 -1.58 17.19 8.13
C SER A 24 -1.33 15.70 8.32
N SER A 25 -1.23 15.24 9.57
CA SER A 25 -1.06 13.82 9.90
C SER A 25 -2.28 12.98 9.49
N ARG A 26 -3.48 13.50 9.71
CA ARG A 26 -4.74 12.82 9.34
C ARG A 26 -4.93 12.80 7.84
N ILE A 27 -4.63 13.91 7.17
CA ILE A 27 -4.66 13.99 5.71
C ILE A 27 -3.68 13.01 5.10
N ALA A 28 -2.47 12.88 5.65
CA ALA A 28 -1.49 11.93 5.17
C ALA A 28 -2.02 10.49 5.17
N VAL A 29 -2.73 10.06 6.22
CA VAL A 29 -3.33 8.72 6.29
C VAL A 29 -4.44 8.55 5.25
N VAL A 30 -5.38 9.51 5.17
CA VAL A 30 -6.52 9.42 4.24
C VAL A 30 -6.08 9.52 2.78
N LEU A 31 -5.16 10.44 2.47
CA LEU A 31 -4.63 10.55 1.11
C LEU A 31 -3.79 9.34 0.71
N SER A 32 -3.06 8.74 1.63
CA SER A 32 -2.33 7.50 1.35
C SER A 32 -3.27 6.37 0.97
N LEU A 33 -4.44 6.24 1.59
CA LEU A 33 -5.45 5.26 1.20
C LEU A 33 -5.92 5.49 -0.25
N ILE A 34 -6.17 6.76 -0.63
CA ILE A 34 -6.69 7.10 -1.95
C ILE A 34 -5.60 7.03 -3.03
N PHE A 35 -4.42 7.61 -2.75
CA PHE A 35 -3.36 7.77 -3.75
C PHE A 35 -2.40 6.59 -3.82
N ALA A 36 -2.20 5.86 -2.74
CA ALA A 36 -1.33 4.70 -2.77
C ALA A 36 -1.93 3.56 -3.57
N GLY A 37 -3.26 3.46 -3.65
CA GLY A 37 -3.95 2.60 -4.60
C GLY A 37 -3.59 2.90 -6.07
N MET A 38 -3.28 4.16 -6.41
CA MET A 38 -2.85 4.51 -7.78
C MET A 38 -1.47 3.98 -8.14
N SER A 39 -0.54 3.92 -7.19
CA SER A 39 0.83 3.44 -7.44
C SER A 39 0.96 1.93 -7.25
N GLY A 40 0.07 1.32 -6.48
CA GLY A 40 0.07 -0.11 -6.16
C GLY A 40 1.33 -0.60 -5.46
N ALA A 41 2.25 0.30 -5.07
CA ALA A 41 3.52 -0.04 -4.44
C ALA A 41 3.83 0.94 -3.29
N ALA A 42 4.11 0.43 -2.08
CA ALA A 42 4.39 1.23 -0.90
C ALA A 42 5.59 2.18 -1.09
N ILE A 43 6.67 1.70 -1.71
CA ILE A 43 7.87 2.51 -1.99
C ILE A 43 7.56 3.70 -2.91
N ALA A 44 6.70 3.50 -3.92
CA ALA A 44 6.29 4.59 -4.81
C ALA A 44 5.45 5.64 -4.07
N GLY A 45 4.59 5.22 -3.14
CA GLY A 45 3.87 6.10 -2.23
C GLY A 45 4.81 6.93 -1.35
N VAL A 46 5.78 6.27 -0.72
CA VAL A 46 6.81 6.93 0.11
C VAL A 46 7.63 7.95 -0.70
N CYS A 47 8.09 7.59 -1.89
CA CYS A 47 8.91 8.50 -2.71
C CYS A 47 8.10 9.63 -3.34
N GLY A 48 6.85 9.37 -3.71
CA GLY A 48 6.00 10.33 -4.39
C GLY A 48 5.29 11.31 -3.47
N LEU A 49 4.69 10.82 -2.38
CA LEU A 49 3.93 11.62 -1.41
C LEU A 49 4.77 12.05 -0.20
N GLY A 50 5.82 11.28 0.11
CA GLY A 50 6.63 11.47 1.31
C GLY A 50 7.12 12.89 1.51
N PRO A 51 7.77 13.54 0.53
CA PRO A 51 8.23 14.92 0.69
C PRO A 51 7.10 15.88 1.07
N ILE A 52 5.95 15.74 0.40
CA ILE A 52 4.78 16.62 0.61
C ILE A 52 4.22 16.43 2.02
N PHE A 53 4.11 15.18 2.47
CA PHE A 53 3.58 14.87 3.81
C PHE A 53 4.53 15.33 4.89
N VAL A 54 5.82 15.03 4.76
CA VAL A 54 6.83 15.40 5.77
C VAL A 54 6.95 16.91 5.89
N ASP A 55 7.07 17.63 4.77
CA ASP A 55 7.19 19.08 4.76
C ASP A 55 5.92 19.76 5.33
N SER A 56 4.73 19.23 4.98
CA SER A 56 3.48 19.79 5.52
C SER A 56 3.29 19.54 7.01
N MET A 57 3.73 18.39 7.52
CA MET A 57 3.70 18.09 8.95
C MET A 57 4.72 18.94 9.72
N GLU A 58 5.91 19.15 9.16
CA GLU A 58 6.92 20.03 9.74
C GLU A 58 6.42 21.47 9.78
N GLU A 59 5.78 21.99 8.72
CA GLU A 59 5.15 23.31 8.71
C GLU A 59 4.11 23.49 9.83
N GLU A 60 3.40 22.42 10.20
CA GLU A 60 2.39 22.42 11.26
C GLU A 60 3.00 22.29 12.68
N GLY A 61 4.27 21.90 12.78
CA GLY A 61 5.02 21.82 14.04
C GLY A 61 5.33 20.42 14.52
N TYR A 62 5.17 19.39 13.66
CA TYR A 62 5.65 18.05 13.95
C TYR A 62 7.17 17.95 13.74
N GLU A 63 7.78 16.99 14.44
CA GLU A 63 9.15 16.61 14.15
C GLU A 63 9.21 15.87 12.79
N ARG A 64 10.25 16.14 12.02
CA ARG A 64 10.44 15.61 10.68
C ARG A 64 10.54 14.08 10.64
N ASP A 65 11.10 13.47 11.68
CA ASP A 65 11.18 12.01 11.84
C ASP A 65 9.82 11.36 12.09
N TYR A 66 8.94 12.01 12.83
CA TYR A 66 7.56 11.57 13.00
C TYR A 66 6.79 11.64 11.67
N GLY A 67 6.95 12.73 10.92
CA GLY A 67 6.35 12.89 9.61
C GLY A 67 6.82 11.80 8.63
N ALA A 68 8.12 11.49 8.64
CA ALA A 68 8.70 10.41 7.85
C ALA A 68 8.14 9.04 8.26
N ALA A 69 8.06 8.75 9.56
CA ALA A 69 7.53 7.51 10.10
C ALA A 69 6.04 7.31 9.75
N LEU A 70 5.23 8.36 9.89
CA LEU A 70 3.81 8.30 9.53
C LEU A 70 3.61 8.09 8.02
N THR A 71 4.47 8.68 7.20
CA THR A 71 4.46 8.48 5.75
C THR A 71 4.69 7.00 5.40
N ILE A 72 5.65 6.34 6.08
CA ILE A 72 5.89 4.90 5.89
C ILE A 72 4.64 4.12 6.25
N ALA A 73 4.14 4.29 7.47
CA ALA A 73 2.98 3.54 7.98
C ALA A 73 1.74 3.76 7.10
N ALA A 74 1.48 4.98 6.65
CA ALA A 74 0.37 5.28 5.75
C ALA A 74 0.56 4.67 4.35
N SER A 75 1.78 4.65 3.82
CA SER A 75 2.08 4.09 2.50
C SER A 75 1.96 2.56 2.44
N THR A 76 2.03 1.85 3.58
CA THR A 76 1.82 0.39 3.61
C THR A 76 0.37 -0.01 3.39
N VAL A 77 -0.57 0.89 3.64
CA VAL A 77 -2.01 0.64 3.46
C VAL A 77 -2.40 0.62 1.98
N GLY A 78 -1.76 1.46 1.18
CA GLY A 78 -2.14 1.64 -0.22
C GLY A 78 -2.13 0.39 -1.08
N PRO A 79 -1.09 -0.44 -1.04
CA PRO A 79 -1.05 -1.67 -1.82
C PRO A 79 -2.06 -2.75 -1.39
N ILE A 80 -2.82 -2.52 -0.34
CA ILE A 80 -3.88 -3.42 0.15
C ILE A 80 -5.23 -2.96 -0.37
N PHE A 81 -5.45 -1.63 -0.41
CA PHE A 81 -6.68 -1.05 -0.91
C PHE A 81 -6.69 -1.00 -2.44
N PRO A 82 -7.81 -1.36 -3.12
CA PRO A 82 -7.88 -1.31 -4.58
C PRO A 82 -7.67 0.12 -5.16
N PRO A 83 -7.00 0.21 -6.32
CA PRO A 83 -6.35 -0.84 -7.11
C PRO A 83 -4.98 -1.25 -6.55
N SER A 84 -4.74 -2.54 -6.43
CA SER A 84 -3.57 -3.12 -5.79
C SER A 84 -2.80 -4.03 -6.74
N ILE A 85 -1.53 -3.71 -7.02
CA ILE A 85 -0.66 -4.56 -7.83
C ILE A 85 -0.41 -5.91 -7.14
N PRO A 86 -0.06 -5.98 -5.84
CA PRO A 86 0.17 -7.25 -5.16
C PRO A 86 -1.06 -8.17 -5.16
N LEU A 87 -2.26 -7.62 -4.97
CA LEU A 87 -3.49 -8.43 -4.98
C LEU A 87 -3.81 -8.99 -6.36
N VAL A 88 -3.58 -8.22 -7.44
CA VAL A 88 -3.74 -8.71 -8.82
C VAL A 88 -2.68 -9.77 -9.13
N LEU A 89 -1.44 -9.55 -8.71
CA LEU A 89 -0.35 -10.51 -8.86
C LEU A 89 -0.66 -11.83 -8.12
N TYR A 90 -1.12 -11.72 -6.87
CA TYR A 90 -1.55 -12.87 -6.10
C TYR A 90 -2.70 -13.63 -6.79
N ALA A 91 -3.73 -12.92 -7.25
CA ALA A 91 -4.86 -13.53 -7.95
C ALA A 91 -4.42 -14.34 -9.18
N THR A 92 -3.42 -13.83 -9.92
CA THR A 92 -2.83 -14.54 -11.06
C THR A 92 -2.10 -15.82 -10.63
N ILE A 93 -1.37 -15.78 -9.51
CA ILE A 93 -0.66 -16.95 -8.96
C ILE A 93 -1.65 -17.98 -8.41
N ALA A 94 -2.66 -17.52 -7.68
CA ALA A 94 -3.68 -18.35 -7.05
C ALA A 94 -4.75 -18.85 -8.03
N GLN A 95 -4.74 -18.38 -9.30
CA GLN A 95 -5.74 -18.70 -10.34
C GLN A 95 -7.17 -18.36 -9.88
N ILE A 96 -7.35 -17.23 -9.19
CA ILE A 96 -8.63 -16.70 -8.73
C ILE A 96 -9.00 -15.41 -9.46
N SER A 97 -10.26 -14.99 -9.34
CA SER A 97 -10.70 -13.71 -9.91
C SER A 97 -9.95 -12.53 -9.28
N SER A 98 -9.32 -11.72 -10.13
CA SER A 98 -8.64 -10.48 -9.70
C SER A 98 -9.61 -9.50 -9.06
N VAL A 99 -10.89 -9.48 -9.51
CA VAL A 99 -11.94 -8.63 -8.93
C VAL A 99 -12.24 -9.07 -7.50
N LYS A 100 -12.45 -10.39 -7.27
CA LYS A 100 -12.67 -10.94 -5.92
C LYS A 100 -11.49 -10.64 -4.99
N SER A 101 -10.27 -10.81 -5.48
CA SER A 101 -9.06 -10.50 -4.72
C SER A 101 -8.97 -9.02 -4.32
N LEU A 102 -9.30 -8.11 -5.23
CA LEU A 102 -9.30 -6.67 -4.99
C LEU A 102 -10.40 -6.26 -4.02
N LEU A 103 -11.63 -6.79 -4.18
CA LEU A 103 -12.74 -6.54 -3.26
C LEU A 103 -12.39 -7.01 -1.85
N GLY A 104 -11.73 -8.17 -1.73
CA GLY A 104 -11.22 -8.68 -0.46
C GLY A 104 -10.27 -7.71 0.27
N GLY A 105 -9.51 -6.89 -0.48
CA GLY A 105 -8.60 -5.88 0.08
C GLY A 105 -9.28 -4.62 0.63
N VAL A 106 -10.54 -4.35 0.27
CA VAL A 106 -11.25 -3.12 0.68
C VAL A 106 -11.42 -3.04 2.19
N GLY A 107 -12.01 -4.07 2.80
CA GLY A 107 -12.24 -4.12 4.25
C GLY A 107 -10.96 -3.97 5.07
N PRO A 108 -9.95 -4.83 4.85
CA PRO A 108 -8.66 -4.74 5.53
C PRO A 108 -7.91 -3.42 5.28
N GLY A 109 -7.96 -2.85 4.09
CA GLY A 109 -7.37 -1.55 3.78
C GLY A 109 -8.02 -0.41 4.59
N ILE A 110 -9.35 -0.41 4.68
CA ILE A 110 -10.09 0.54 5.52
C ILE A 110 -9.77 0.31 7.00
N LEU A 111 -9.72 -0.94 7.46
CA LEU A 111 -9.40 -1.27 8.85
C LEU A 111 -8.01 -0.77 9.23
N MET A 112 -6.98 -1.02 8.41
CA MET A 112 -5.62 -0.52 8.66
C MET A 112 -5.57 1.01 8.71
N SER A 113 -6.24 1.68 7.76
CA SER A 113 -6.34 3.15 7.76
C SER A 113 -7.03 3.67 9.00
N ALA A 114 -8.14 3.05 9.40
CA ALA A 114 -8.90 3.45 10.59
C ALA A 114 -8.07 3.27 11.88
N MET A 115 -7.36 2.14 12.01
CA MET A 115 -6.47 1.89 13.15
C MET A 115 -5.31 2.89 13.20
N LEU A 116 -4.70 3.19 12.04
CA LEU A 116 -3.65 4.20 11.97
C LEU A 116 -4.19 5.60 12.27
N LEU A 117 -5.36 5.95 11.74
CA LEU A 117 -6.02 7.22 12.03
C LEU A 117 -6.36 7.36 13.51
N PHE A 118 -6.85 6.30 14.15
CA PHE A 118 -7.12 6.25 15.57
C PHE A 118 -5.85 6.49 16.40
N TYR A 119 -4.74 5.82 16.02
CA TYR A 119 -3.44 6.07 16.65
C TYR A 119 -3.01 7.53 16.51
N VAL A 120 -3.11 8.09 15.31
CA VAL A 120 -2.78 9.50 15.05
C VAL A 120 -3.61 10.42 15.93
N LEU A 121 -4.92 10.21 16.04
CA LEU A 121 -5.81 11.02 16.90
C LEU A 121 -5.42 10.99 18.37
N LEU A 122 -4.91 9.87 18.87
CA LEU A 122 -4.46 9.73 20.27
C LEU A 122 -3.12 10.42 20.51
N VAL A 123 -2.23 10.43 19.52
CA VAL A 123 -0.83 10.83 19.70
C VAL A 123 -0.54 12.25 19.20
N ASP A 124 -1.38 12.80 18.31
CA ASP A 124 -1.21 14.13 17.70
C ASP A 124 -0.83 15.23 18.70
N LYS A 125 -1.59 15.36 19.79
CA LYS A 125 -1.36 16.40 20.78
C LYS A 125 0.03 16.33 21.45
N LYS A 126 0.60 15.10 21.54
CA LYS A 126 1.92 14.89 22.15
C LYS A 126 3.06 15.09 21.15
N LYS A 127 2.76 14.94 19.86
CA LYS A 127 3.74 15.01 18.77
C LYS A 127 3.83 16.39 18.12
N LEU A 128 2.87 17.26 18.37
CA LEU A 128 2.90 18.68 18.01
C LEU A 128 3.76 19.46 19.01
N VAL A 129 5.08 19.34 18.88
CA VAL A 129 6.04 19.90 19.86
C VAL A 129 6.38 21.35 19.55
N ASN A 130 6.43 21.72 18.26
CA ASN A 130 6.87 23.02 17.80
C ASN A 130 5.68 23.95 17.46
N PRO A 131 5.83 25.28 17.58
CA PRO A 131 4.84 26.22 17.04
C PRO A 131 4.79 26.10 15.51
N PRO A 132 3.60 26.28 14.90
CA PRO A 132 3.46 26.23 13.44
C PRO A 132 4.36 27.29 12.79
N MET A 133 5.01 26.94 11.68
CA MET A 133 5.85 27.88 10.94
C MET A 133 5.00 29.01 10.34
N ALA A 134 5.55 30.21 10.28
CA ALA A 134 4.88 31.40 9.69
C ALA A 134 4.38 31.15 8.25
N LYS A 135 5.06 30.30 7.49
CA LYS A 135 4.64 29.86 6.15
C LYS A 135 3.29 29.11 6.14
N ALA A 136 2.97 28.37 7.21
CA ALA A 136 1.69 27.68 7.33
C ALA A 136 0.52 28.67 7.52
N MET A 137 0.80 29.85 8.08
CA MET A 137 -0.17 30.89 8.34
C MET A 137 -0.39 31.83 7.14
N MET A 138 0.58 31.93 6.22
CA MET A 138 0.59 32.90 5.11
C MET A 138 0.20 32.31 3.75
N LYS A 139 -0.11 31.00 3.65
CA LYS A 139 -0.51 30.41 2.35
C LYS A 139 -1.88 30.97 1.94
N GLU A 140 -1.88 31.63 0.77
CA GLU A 140 -3.01 32.29 0.12
C GLU A 140 -4.33 31.51 0.25
N GLU A 141 -5.39 32.22 0.62
CA GLU A 141 -6.76 31.70 0.69
C GLU A 141 -7.36 31.46 -0.70
N ARG A 142 -6.90 30.42 -1.37
CA ARG A 142 -7.63 29.97 -2.57
C ARG A 142 -8.98 29.42 -2.17
N SER A 143 -10.00 29.74 -2.96
CA SER A 143 -11.35 29.21 -2.76
C SER A 143 -11.33 27.68 -2.78
N ILE A 144 -11.97 27.03 -1.81
CA ILE A 144 -12.14 25.56 -1.75
C ILE A 144 -12.68 25.01 -3.08
N ARG A 145 -13.57 25.78 -3.73
CA ARG A 145 -14.14 25.42 -5.03
C ARG A 145 -13.07 25.37 -6.14
N GLU A 146 -12.15 26.32 -6.17
CA GLU A 146 -11.06 26.33 -7.15
C GLU A 146 -10.10 25.15 -6.95
N LEU A 147 -9.76 24.86 -5.70
CA LEU A 147 -8.90 23.73 -5.34
C LEU A 147 -9.58 22.39 -5.68
N PHE A 148 -10.88 22.26 -5.46
CA PHE A 148 -11.66 21.10 -5.85
C PHE A 148 -11.59 20.84 -7.37
N PHE A 149 -11.88 21.84 -8.20
CA PHE A 149 -11.83 21.69 -9.66
C PHE A 149 -10.41 21.39 -10.18
N ARG A 150 -9.38 21.84 -9.48
CA ARG A 150 -7.98 21.52 -9.82
C ARG A 150 -7.56 20.11 -9.38
N ALA A 151 -8.12 19.57 -8.31
CA ALA A 151 -7.86 18.22 -7.82
C ALA A 151 -8.71 17.16 -8.54
N LEU A 152 -9.89 17.54 -9.02
CA LEU A 152 -10.87 16.63 -9.62
C LEU A 152 -10.31 15.78 -10.77
N PRO A 153 -9.57 16.31 -11.75
CA PRO A 153 -9.04 15.51 -12.85
C PRO A 153 -8.09 14.41 -12.37
N ILE A 154 -7.36 14.67 -11.28
CA ILE A 154 -6.41 13.70 -10.71
C ILE A 154 -7.16 12.63 -9.93
N ALA A 155 -8.21 13.00 -9.20
CA ALA A 155 -9.04 12.08 -8.44
C ALA A 155 -9.88 11.15 -9.33
N ILE A 156 -10.18 11.54 -10.56
CA ILE A 156 -10.91 10.71 -11.54
C ILE A 156 -10.07 9.48 -11.94
N ALA A 157 -8.75 9.56 -12.01
CA ALA A 157 -7.92 8.44 -12.46
C ALA A 157 -8.06 7.20 -11.55
N PRO A 158 -7.88 7.27 -10.21
CA PRO A 158 -8.11 6.13 -9.33
C PRO A 158 -9.57 5.67 -9.32
N LEU A 159 -10.50 6.62 -9.41
CA LEU A 159 -11.92 6.31 -9.46
C LEU A 159 -12.29 5.55 -10.75
N LEU A 160 -11.73 5.93 -11.88
CA LEU A 160 -11.89 5.25 -13.17
C LEU A 160 -11.37 3.80 -13.06
N ILE A 161 -10.19 3.60 -12.50
CA ILE A 161 -9.62 2.26 -12.30
C ILE A 161 -10.55 1.43 -11.41
N LEU A 162 -11.00 1.99 -10.29
CA LEU A 162 -11.91 1.29 -9.37
C LEU A 162 -13.22 0.89 -10.05
N ILE A 163 -13.89 1.83 -10.72
CA ILE A 163 -15.18 1.57 -11.37
C ILE A 163 -15.03 0.53 -12.49
N THR A 164 -14.01 0.65 -13.34
CA THR A 164 -13.80 -0.30 -14.45
C THR A 164 -13.44 -1.69 -13.95
N MET A 165 -12.62 -1.82 -12.90
CA MET A 165 -12.28 -3.12 -12.31
C MET A 165 -13.46 -3.75 -11.59
N LEU A 166 -14.19 -2.98 -10.78
CA LEU A 166 -15.32 -3.48 -9.99
C LEU A 166 -16.54 -3.80 -10.86
N SER A 167 -16.67 -3.21 -12.05
CA SER A 167 -17.74 -3.55 -13.00
C SER A 167 -17.62 -4.99 -13.53
N GLY A 168 -16.45 -5.63 -13.41
CA GLY A 168 -16.19 -6.96 -13.95
C GLY A 168 -16.18 -7.06 -15.48
N ILE A 169 -16.44 -5.94 -16.19
CA ILE A 169 -16.50 -5.90 -17.67
C ILE A 169 -15.10 -5.90 -18.25
N PHE A 170 -14.16 -5.27 -17.57
CA PHE A 170 -12.78 -5.07 -18.04
C PHE A 170 -11.81 -5.94 -17.25
N SER A 171 -10.86 -6.54 -17.96
CA SER A 171 -9.72 -7.19 -17.33
C SER A 171 -8.80 -6.15 -16.67
N PRO A 172 -7.95 -6.54 -15.69
CA PRO A 172 -6.98 -5.62 -15.08
C PRO A 172 -6.06 -4.93 -16.08
N GLY A 173 -5.68 -5.63 -17.16
CA GLY A 173 -4.85 -5.09 -18.24
C GLY A 173 -5.55 -4.00 -19.05
N GLU A 174 -6.82 -4.21 -19.39
CA GLU A 174 -7.64 -3.23 -20.11
C GLU A 174 -7.90 -2.00 -19.25
N THR A 175 -8.24 -2.20 -17.98
CA THR A 175 -8.39 -1.11 -17.01
C THR A 175 -7.12 -0.27 -16.88
N GLY A 176 -5.95 -0.92 -16.80
CA GLY A 176 -4.66 -0.24 -16.78
C GLY A 176 -4.43 0.57 -18.07
N SER A 177 -4.78 0.01 -19.22
CA SER A 177 -4.67 0.69 -20.52
C SER A 177 -5.57 1.93 -20.61
N MET A 178 -6.81 1.84 -20.11
CA MET A 178 -7.73 2.97 -20.03
C MET A 178 -7.20 4.06 -19.09
N ALA A 179 -6.63 3.69 -17.96
CA ALA A 179 -6.02 4.65 -17.03
C ALA A 179 -4.83 5.38 -17.66
N VAL A 180 -3.98 4.65 -18.39
CA VAL A 180 -2.85 5.23 -19.14
C VAL A 180 -3.36 6.22 -20.21
N LEU A 181 -4.36 5.81 -20.98
CA LEU A 181 -4.97 6.68 -21.99
C LEU A 181 -5.52 7.96 -21.37
N TYR A 182 -6.27 7.84 -20.27
CA TYR A 182 -6.80 9.00 -19.54
C TYR A 182 -5.69 9.94 -19.05
N MET A 183 -4.61 9.40 -18.47
CA MET A 183 -3.48 10.19 -17.98
C MET A 183 -2.70 10.85 -19.11
N LEU A 184 -2.57 10.21 -20.28
CA LEU A 184 -1.97 10.80 -21.47
C LEU A 184 -2.80 11.98 -21.98
N LEU A 185 -4.14 11.82 -22.09
CA LEU A 185 -5.04 12.88 -22.50
C LEU A 185 -4.97 14.07 -21.54
N LEU A 186 -4.97 13.83 -20.23
CA LEU A 186 -4.78 14.86 -19.22
C LEU A 186 -3.45 15.59 -19.40
N GLY A 187 -2.35 14.84 -19.57
CA GLY A 187 -1.02 15.41 -19.78
C GLY A 187 -0.92 16.31 -21.00
N ILE A 188 -1.60 15.93 -22.10
CA ILE A 188 -1.70 16.74 -23.33
C ILE A 188 -2.55 17.98 -23.08
N CYS A 189 -3.74 17.84 -22.51
CA CYS A 189 -4.67 18.95 -22.24
C CYS A 189 -4.04 20.02 -21.32
N HIS A 190 -3.30 19.58 -20.29
CA HIS A 190 -2.61 20.49 -19.38
C HIS A 190 -1.24 20.96 -19.88
N ARG A 191 -0.83 20.56 -21.09
CA ARG A 191 0.49 20.86 -21.67
C ARG A 191 1.67 20.49 -20.74
N SER A 192 1.45 19.53 -19.87
CA SER A 192 2.46 19.04 -18.90
C SER A 192 3.29 17.89 -19.48
N LEU A 193 2.82 17.23 -20.53
CA LEU A 193 3.49 16.11 -21.17
C LEU A 193 4.52 16.62 -22.19
N THR A 194 5.80 16.40 -21.88
CA THR A 194 6.90 16.64 -22.82
C THR A 194 7.33 15.33 -23.48
N TRP A 195 7.83 15.40 -24.72
CA TRP A 195 8.29 14.20 -25.44
C TRP A 195 9.39 13.44 -24.68
N SER A 196 10.32 14.18 -24.08
CA SER A 196 11.38 13.57 -23.26
C SER A 196 10.82 12.96 -21.97
N GLY A 197 9.81 13.58 -21.37
CA GLY A 197 9.09 13.07 -20.21
C GLY A 197 8.34 11.77 -20.52
N PHE A 198 7.67 11.71 -21.65
CA PHE A 198 6.99 10.51 -22.14
C PHE A 198 7.97 9.32 -22.28
N TRP A 199 9.07 9.52 -23.01
CA TRP A 199 10.07 8.46 -23.20
C TRP A 199 10.76 8.04 -21.91
N ARG A 200 10.95 8.97 -20.97
CA ARG A 200 11.46 8.62 -19.64
C ARG A 200 10.48 7.70 -18.90
N CYS A 201 9.18 8.04 -18.88
CA CYS A 201 8.16 7.18 -18.27
C CYS A 201 8.13 5.79 -18.93
N VAL A 202 8.19 5.72 -20.26
CA VAL A 202 8.23 4.43 -20.98
C VAL A 202 9.45 3.60 -20.55
N LYS A 203 10.64 4.20 -20.49
CA LYS A 203 11.86 3.51 -20.07
C LYS A 203 11.77 3.01 -18.61
N GLU A 204 11.28 3.84 -17.71
CA GLU A 204 11.08 3.46 -16.30
C GLU A 204 10.06 2.33 -16.15
N THR A 205 8.96 2.41 -16.90
CA THR A 205 7.94 1.34 -16.92
C THR A 205 8.53 0.04 -17.47
N CYS A 206 9.22 0.07 -18.60
CA CYS A 206 9.88 -1.11 -19.17
C CYS A 206 10.87 -1.73 -18.18
N LYS A 207 11.69 -0.91 -17.51
CA LYS A 207 12.63 -1.38 -16.50
C LYS A 207 11.92 -2.07 -15.31
N SER A 208 10.84 -1.47 -14.82
CA SER A 208 10.06 -2.04 -13.72
C SER A 208 9.39 -3.36 -14.11
N VAL A 209 8.74 -3.40 -15.26
CA VAL A 209 8.08 -4.60 -15.78
C VAL A 209 9.09 -5.71 -16.02
N SER A 210 10.24 -5.40 -16.65
CA SER A 210 11.30 -6.38 -16.90
C SER A 210 11.83 -6.98 -15.59
N SER A 211 12.02 -6.16 -14.56
CA SER A 211 12.47 -6.65 -13.25
C SER A 211 11.46 -7.62 -12.64
N ILE A 212 10.17 -7.28 -12.68
CA ILE A 212 9.10 -8.16 -12.18
C ILE A 212 9.05 -9.47 -12.97
N MET A 213 9.14 -9.41 -14.30
CA MET A 213 9.11 -10.61 -15.16
C MET A 213 10.28 -11.56 -14.92
N VAL A 214 11.49 -11.04 -14.71
CA VAL A 214 12.66 -11.85 -14.33
C VAL A 214 12.44 -12.55 -13.00
N ILE A 215 11.93 -11.82 -12.01
CA ILE A 215 11.64 -12.39 -10.68
C ILE A 215 10.54 -13.45 -10.77
N MET A 216 9.47 -13.20 -11.52
CA MET A 216 8.39 -14.17 -11.73
C MET A 216 8.91 -15.45 -12.38
N THR A 217 9.76 -15.34 -13.40
CA THR A 217 10.33 -16.49 -14.08
C THR A 217 11.24 -17.30 -13.14
N ALA A 218 12.17 -16.64 -12.47
CA ALA A 218 13.07 -17.30 -11.51
C ALA A 218 12.29 -17.89 -10.33
N GLY A 219 11.32 -17.15 -9.79
CA GLY A 219 10.43 -17.60 -8.72
C GLY A 219 9.58 -18.80 -9.11
N GLY A 220 9.07 -18.81 -10.34
CA GLY A 220 8.31 -19.96 -10.87
C GLY A 220 9.14 -21.25 -10.97
N ILE A 221 10.39 -21.13 -11.43
CA ILE A 221 11.34 -22.27 -11.48
C ILE A 221 11.63 -22.76 -10.05
N PHE A 222 11.95 -21.84 -9.15
CA PHE A 222 12.24 -22.15 -7.74
C PHE A 222 11.04 -22.82 -7.05
N THR A 223 9.85 -22.26 -7.22
CA THR A 223 8.62 -22.85 -6.68
C THR A 223 8.38 -24.25 -7.21
N LYS A 224 8.55 -24.47 -8.53
CA LYS A 224 8.40 -25.81 -9.11
C LYS A 224 9.40 -26.81 -8.52
N ALA A 225 10.64 -26.40 -8.29
CA ALA A 225 11.64 -27.25 -7.62
C ALA A 225 11.21 -27.62 -6.19
N LEU A 226 10.70 -26.65 -5.41
CA LEU A 226 10.21 -26.89 -4.05
C LEU A 226 8.98 -27.81 -4.03
N MET A 227 8.11 -27.71 -5.04
CA MET A 227 6.96 -28.61 -5.19
C MET A 227 7.39 -30.04 -5.50
N LEU A 228 8.36 -30.23 -6.39
CA LEU A 228 8.92 -31.56 -6.68
C LEU A 228 9.54 -32.20 -5.46
N GLU A 229 10.14 -31.41 -4.57
CA GLU A 229 10.67 -31.85 -3.27
C GLU A 229 9.58 -32.06 -2.21
N ASN A 230 8.31 -31.88 -2.54
CA ASN A 230 7.18 -31.97 -1.60
C ASN A 230 7.36 -31.09 -0.36
N LEU A 231 7.96 -29.89 -0.50
CA LEU A 231 8.25 -29.00 0.61
C LEU A 231 7.00 -28.67 1.45
N PRO A 232 5.81 -28.37 0.88
CA PRO A 232 4.61 -28.08 1.68
C PRO A 232 4.25 -29.25 2.62
N ALA A 233 4.28 -30.49 2.13
CA ALA A 233 4.00 -31.67 2.95
C ALA A 233 5.06 -31.86 4.05
N LYS A 234 6.34 -31.61 3.75
CA LYS A 234 7.42 -31.64 4.75
C LYS A 234 7.21 -30.58 5.84
N ILE A 235 6.77 -29.37 5.47
CA ILE A 235 6.44 -28.29 6.42
C ILE A 235 5.26 -28.72 7.31
N ILE A 236 4.18 -29.24 6.73
CA ILE A 236 3.02 -29.73 7.50
C ILE A 236 3.43 -30.84 8.47
N ALA A 237 4.26 -31.78 8.00
CA ALA A 237 4.77 -32.85 8.88
C ALA A 237 5.66 -32.32 10.01
N LEU A 238 6.46 -31.29 9.75
CA LEU A 238 7.30 -30.63 10.76
C LEU A 238 6.49 -29.90 11.81
N LEU A 239 5.33 -29.33 11.42
CA LEU A 239 4.41 -28.68 12.34
C LEU A 239 3.75 -29.67 13.30
N GLY A 240 3.73 -30.97 12.96
CA GLY A 240 3.21 -32.03 13.81
C GLY A 240 1.79 -31.77 14.30
N PRO A 241 1.52 -31.92 15.63
CA PRO A 241 0.18 -31.69 16.19
C PRO A 241 -0.36 -30.28 16.01
N VAL A 242 0.53 -29.30 15.83
CA VAL A 242 0.16 -27.88 15.61
C VAL A 242 -0.51 -27.71 14.25
N ALA A 243 -0.17 -28.55 13.29
CA ALA A 243 -0.81 -28.55 11.96
C ALA A 243 -2.32 -28.80 12.00
N ASN A 244 -2.85 -29.39 13.07
CA ASN A 244 -4.29 -29.64 13.23
C ASN A 244 -5.08 -28.40 13.70
N ILE A 245 -4.38 -27.31 14.03
CA ILE A 245 -4.98 -26.06 14.51
C ILE A 245 -4.83 -24.99 13.42
N PRO A 246 -5.88 -24.68 12.63
CA PRO A 246 -5.79 -23.72 11.52
C PRO A 246 -5.24 -22.36 11.93
N LEU A 247 -5.65 -21.87 13.11
CA LEU A 247 -5.18 -20.61 13.65
C LEU A 247 -3.66 -20.59 13.91
N ALA A 248 -3.12 -21.69 14.43
CA ALA A 248 -1.68 -21.79 14.69
C ALA A 248 -0.89 -21.78 13.38
N VAL A 249 -1.39 -22.46 12.35
CA VAL A 249 -0.78 -22.41 11.00
C VAL A 249 -0.77 -21.00 10.44
N ILE A 250 -1.89 -20.26 10.52
CA ILE A 250 -1.96 -18.86 10.10
C ILE A 250 -0.96 -17.99 10.85
N LEU A 251 -0.83 -18.16 12.17
CA LEU A 251 0.12 -17.37 12.97
C LEU A 251 1.58 -17.66 12.57
N ILE A 252 1.92 -18.92 12.33
CA ILE A 252 3.25 -19.31 11.87
C ILE A 252 3.54 -18.73 10.49
N VAL A 253 2.58 -18.83 9.56
CA VAL A 253 2.68 -18.23 8.23
C VAL A 253 2.88 -16.71 8.33
N ASN A 254 2.12 -16.04 9.21
CA ASN A 254 2.28 -14.60 9.44
C ASN A 254 3.69 -14.24 9.93
N ILE A 255 4.26 -14.99 10.86
CA ILE A 255 5.62 -14.75 11.37
C ILE A 255 6.66 -14.93 10.25
N ILE A 256 6.54 -15.99 9.46
CA ILE A 256 7.45 -16.25 8.34
C ILE A 256 7.36 -15.14 7.29
N LEU A 257 6.14 -14.75 6.90
CA LEU A 257 5.91 -13.68 5.93
C LEU A 257 6.43 -12.33 6.42
N LEU A 258 6.25 -12.03 7.71
CA LEU A 258 6.77 -10.80 8.31
C LEU A 258 8.31 -10.75 8.21
N ILE A 259 8.96 -11.85 8.57
CA ILE A 259 10.42 -11.97 8.46
C ILE A 259 10.85 -11.83 6.99
N MET A 260 10.20 -12.51 6.06
CA MET A 260 10.53 -12.40 4.63
C MET A 260 10.33 -10.96 4.10
N GLY A 261 9.24 -10.30 4.49
CA GLY A 261 8.96 -8.92 4.12
C GLY A 261 10.00 -7.91 4.64
N MET A 262 10.69 -8.21 5.75
CA MET A 262 11.79 -7.37 6.24
C MET A 262 13.00 -7.36 5.31
N PHE A 263 13.24 -8.45 4.56
CA PHE A 263 14.45 -8.65 3.76
C PHE A 263 14.24 -8.47 2.27
N MET A 264 13.01 -8.63 1.77
CA MET A 264 12.71 -8.64 0.34
C MET A 264 11.62 -7.61 0.00
N GLU A 265 11.61 -7.21 -1.27
CA GLU A 265 10.49 -6.46 -1.83
C GLU A 265 9.23 -7.33 -1.83
N SER A 266 8.09 -6.74 -1.50
CA SER A 266 6.83 -7.44 -1.24
C SER A 266 6.32 -8.28 -2.42
N ASN A 267 6.44 -7.79 -3.66
CA ASN A 267 6.01 -8.56 -4.83
C ASN A 267 6.91 -9.78 -5.04
N CYS A 268 8.22 -9.65 -4.79
CA CYS A 268 9.17 -10.75 -4.86
C CYS A 268 8.85 -11.82 -3.81
N ALA A 269 8.65 -11.38 -2.56
CA ALA A 269 8.27 -12.26 -1.47
C ALA A 269 6.95 -12.99 -1.75
N LEU A 270 5.95 -12.26 -2.30
CA LEU A 270 4.66 -12.81 -2.66
C LEU A 270 4.78 -13.90 -3.73
N ILE A 271 5.53 -13.66 -4.81
CA ILE A 271 5.74 -14.64 -5.88
C ILE A 271 6.35 -15.93 -5.35
N LEU A 272 7.30 -15.83 -4.43
CA LEU A 272 7.98 -16.99 -3.87
C LEU A 272 7.13 -17.76 -2.86
N THR A 273 6.34 -17.05 -2.05
CA THR A 273 5.63 -17.66 -0.91
C THR A 273 4.19 -18.06 -1.22
N ALA A 274 3.50 -17.33 -2.11
CA ALA A 274 2.08 -17.57 -2.37
C ALA A 274 1.76 -19.01 -2.80
N PRO A 275 2.50 -19.65 -3.72
CA PRO A 275 2.20 -21.03 -4.11
C PRO A 275 2.36 -22.03 -2.95
N ILE A 276 3.33 -21.79 -2.06
CA ILE A 276 3.61 -22.66 -0.90
C ILE A 276 2.51 -22.47 0.15
N VAL A 277 2.21 -21.22 0.49
CA VAL A 277 1.19 -20.87 1.48
C VAL A 277 -0.19 -21.36 1.03
N LEU A 278 -0.53 -21.18 -0.24
CA LEU A 278 -1.79 -21.68 -0.81
C LEU A 278 -1.96 -23.19 -0.64
N GLN A 279 -0.93 -23.98 -0.94
CA GLN A 279 -1.00 -25.43 -0.77
C GLN A 279 -1.17 -25.86 0.69
N ILE A 280 -0.50 -25.15 1.60
CA ILE A 280 -0.64 -25.42 3.04
C ILE A 280 -2.07 -25.09 3.49
N THR A 281 -2.60 -23.92 3.12
CA THR A 281 -3.87 -23.40 3.61
C THR A 281 -5.09 -24.03 2.94
N GLN A 282 -4.97 -24.46 1.67
CA GLN A 282 -6.03 -25.23 0.99
C GLN A 282 -6.34 -26.55 1.70
N GLY A 283 -5.34 -27.18 2.30
CA GLY A 283 -5.55 -28.39 3.12
C GLY A 283 -6.48 -28.18 4.33
N PHE A 284 -6.68 -26.93 4.74
CA PHE A 284 -7.59 -26.53 5.83
C PHE A 284 -8.91 -25.91 5.33
N GLY A 285 -9.16 -25.94 4.02
CA GLY A 285 -10.38 -25.33 3.43
C GLY A 285 -10.46 -23.82 3.56
N MET A 286 -9.32 -23.13 3.70
CA MET A 286 -9.29 -21.68 3.81
C MET A 286 -9.52 -21.01 2.46
N ASP A 287 -10.29 -19.92 2.44
CA ASP A 287 -10.54 -19.15 1.23
C ASP A 287 -9.24 -18.55 0.68
N PRO A 288 -8.89 -18.80 -0.59
CA PRO A 288 -7.72 -18.22 -1.23
C PRO A 288 -7.72 -16.68 -1.23
N VAL A 289 -8.87 -16.02 -1.34
CA VAL A 289 -8.95 -14.54 -1.31
C VAL A 289 -8.49 -14.02 0.05
N TYR A 290 -9.00 -14.61 1.13
CA TYR A 290 -8.60 -14.28 2.48
C TYR A 290 -7.09 -14.43 2.68
N ILE A 291 -6.52 -15.57 2.26
CA ILE A 291 -5.09 -15.83 2.38
C ILE A 291 -4.28 -14.80 1.61
N GLY A 292 -4.69 -14.42 0.39
CA GLY A 292 -4.01 -13.43 -0.42
C GLY A 292 -3.95 -12.06 0.23
N VAL A 293 -5.07 -11.60 0.76
CA VAL A 293 -5.13 -10.30 1.45
C VAL A 293 -4.28 -10.30 2.71
N MET A 294 -4.36 -11.36 3.51
CA MET A 294 -3.52 -11.53 4.70
C MET A 294 -2.02 -11.51 4.35
N MET A 295 -1.62 -12.22 3.30
CA MET A 295 -0.23 -12.24 2.83
C MET A 295 0.24 -10.85 2.42
N VAL A 296 -0.56 -10.15 1.62
CA VAL A 296 -0.22 -8.79 1.16
C VAL A 296 -0.11 -7.83 2.34
N MET A 297 -1.07 -7.83 3.27
CA MET A 297 -1.00 -7.00 4.49
C MET A 297 0.29 -7.25 5.27
N ASN A 298 0.62 -8.51 5.48
CA ASN A 298 1.79 -8.91 6.26
C ASN A 298 3.09 -8.46 5.59
N LEU A 299 3.24 -8.73 4.29
CA LEU A 299 4.42 -8.33 3.53
C LEU A 299 4.58 -6.80 3.46
N MET A 300 3.48 -6.04 3.40
CA MET A 300 3.54 -4.58 3.45
C MET A 300 4.02 -4.07 4.81
N ILE A 301 3.57 -4.66 5.90
CA ILE A 301 4.08 -4.35 7.25
C ILE A 301 5.56 -4.73 7.34
N GLY A 302 5.94 -5.92 6.86
CA GLY A 302 7.33 -6.37 6.81
C GLY A 302 8.24 -5.39 6.05
N LEU A 303 7.80 -4.91 4.88
CA LEU A 303 8.55 -3.95 4.05
C LEU A 303 8.88 -2.63 4.77
N SER A 304 8.12 -2.28 5.78
CA SER A 304 8.34 -1.10 6.63
C SER A 304 9.11 -1.41 7.91
N THR A 305 9.37 -2.70 8.20
CA THR A 305 9.93 -3.16 9.49
C THR A 305 11.46 -3.36 9.41
N PRO A 306 12.24 -2.88 10.40
CA PRO A 306 13.66 -3.17 10.49
C PRO A 306 13.95 -4.69 10.53
N PRO A 307 15.14 -5.18 10.09
CA PRO A 307 16.38 -4.44 9.91
C PRO A 307 16.55 -3.77 8.54
N PHE A 308 15.98 -4.31 7.45
CA PHE A 308 16.16 -3.70 6.14
C PHE A 308 15.08 -2.70 5.80
N GLY A 309 13.79 -3.01 5.97
CA GLY A 309 12.67 -2.10 5.80
C GLY A 309 12.82 -1.11 4.64
N LEU A 310 12.69 -1.56 3.39
CA LEU A 310 13.01 -0.75 2.20
C LEU A 310 12.32 0.63 2.20
N CYS A 311 11.11 0.72 2.77
CA CYS A 311 10.40 1.99 2.92
C CYS A 311 11.12 2.95 3.87
N ILE A 312 11.83 2.44 4.90
CA ILE A 312 12.58 3.26 5.87
C ILE A 312 13.71 4.00 5.18
N TYR A 313 14.51 3.28 4.41
CA TYR A 313 15.62 3.89 3.69
C TYR A 313 15.15 4.80 2.55
N ALA A 314 14.04 4.46 1.90
CA ALA A 314 13.45 5.31 0.88
C ALA A 314 13.02 6.65 1.47
N VAL A 315 12.27 6.66 2.58
CA VAL A 315 11.82 7.91 3.21
C VAL A 315 12.97 8.70 3.83
N SER A 316 13.95 8.01 4.44
CA SER A 316 15.14 8.63 5.02
C SER A 316 15.87 9.52 4.00
N ARG A 317 16.02 9.02 2.76
CA ARG A 317 16.62 9.79 1.66
C ARG A 317 15.76 10.95 1.20
N VAL A 318 14.46 10.71 1.04
CA VAL A 318 13.53 11.70 0.48
C VAL A 318 13.24 12.82 1.49
N ALA A 319 13.11 12.46 2.78
CA ALA A 319 12.86 13.40 3.85
C ALA A 319 14.12 14.04 4.47
N ASN A 320 15.33 13.58 4.05
CA ASN A 320 16.60 14.00 4.66
C ASN A 320 16.65 13.80 6.18
N VAL A 321 16.14 12.65 6.66
CA VAL A 321 16.12 12.28 8.07
C VAL A 321 16.98 11.03 8.26
N PRO A 322 17.84 10.95 9.28
CA PRO A 322 18.62 9.75 9.56
C PRO A 322 17.71 8.54 9.81
N SER A 323 18.02 7.40 9.16
CA SER A 323 17.23 6.17 9.25
C SER A 323 16.99 5.69 10.69
N GLU A 324 17.96 5.88 11.57
CA GLU A 324 17.86 5.52 13.00
C GLU A 324 16.73 6.27 13.72
N LYS A 325 16.56 7.58 13.42
CA LYS A 325 15.46 8.38 13.98
C LYS A 325 14.12 7.93 13.42
N VAL A 326 14.07 7.67 12.12
CA VAL A 326 12.86 7.15 11.47
C VAL A 326 12.44 5.82 12.07
N ILE A 327 13.40 4.88 12.30
CA ILE A 327 13.13 3.59 12.94
C ILE A 327 12.51 3.77 14.32
N LYS A 328 13.07 4.64 15.16
CA LYS A 328 12.51 4.90 16.50
C LYS A 328 11.09 5.46 16.45
N SER A 329 10.82 6.32 15.48
CA SER A 329 9.51 6.98 15.35
C SER A 329 8.45 6.09 14.69
N VAL A 330 8.84 5.09 13.86
CA VAL A 330 7.89 4.18 13.20
C VAL A 330 7.46 3.00 14.10
N VAL A 331 8.31 2.56 15.04
CA VAL A 331 8.02 1.40 15.92
C VAL A 331 6.64 1.47 16.60
N PRO A 332 6.21 2.60 17.20
CA PRO A 332 4.88 2.69 17.80
C PRO A 332 3.73 2.51 16.79
N MET A 333 3.96 2.79 15.51
CA MET A 333 2.95 2.69 14.46
C MET A 333 2.72 1.24 14.00
N TYR A 334 3.63 0.31 14.34
CA TYR A 334 3.40 -1.12 14.09
C TYR A 334 2.32 -1.70 14.99
N ILE A 335 2.03 -1.07 16.14
CA ILE A 335 0.97 -1.54 17.04
C ILE A 335 -0.39 -1.50 16.33
N PRO A 336 -0.89 -0.36 15.81
CA PRO A 336 -2.16 -0.33 15.10
C PRO A 336 -2.18 -1.19 13.84
N LEU A 337 -1.05 -1.26 13.10
CA LEU A 337 -0.94 -2.10 11.89
C LEU A 337 -0.97 -3.60 12.25
N GLY A 338 -0.26 -4.00 13.30
CA GLY A 338 -0.26 -5.38 13.81
C GLY A 338 -1.62 -5.80 14.36
N ILE A 339 -2.32 -4.92 15.07
CA ILE A 339 -3.70 -5.17 15.53
C ILE A 339 -4.62 -5.39 14.32
N ALA A 340 -4.53 -4.56 13.28
CA ALA A 340 -5.31 -4.73 12.07
C ALA A 340 -5.02 -6.06 11.38
N LEU A 341 -3.74 -6.46 11.29
CA LEU A 341 -3.34 -7.75 10.73
C LEU A 341 -3.90 -8.93 11.54
N ILE A 342 -3.79 -8.87 12.87
CA ILE A 342 -4.32 -9.91 13.76
C ILE A 342 -5.84 -10.00 13.62
N LEU A 343 -6.56 -8.89 13.65
CA LEU A 343 -8.01 -8.87 13.49
C LEU A 343 -8.43 -9.45 12.14
N THR A 344 -7.72 -9.12 11.06
CA THR A 344 -7.97 -9.69 9.74
C THR A 344 -7.65 -11.19 9.72
N SER A 345 -6.57 -11.62 10.38
CA SER A 345 -6.19 -13.04 10.45
C SER A 345 -7.12 -13.90 11.32
N LEU A 346 -7.79 -13.31 12.30
CA LEU A 346 -8.73 -14.02 13.18
C LEU A 346 -10.16 -14.06 12.62
N ASN A 347 -10.53 -13.12 11.77
CA ASN A 347 -11.91 -12.96 11.31
C ASN A 347 -12.00 -13.25 9.80
N SER A 348 -12.06 -14.53 9.46
CA SER A 348 -12.36 -14.97 8.08
C SER A 348 -13.74 -14.46 7.59
N GLY A 349 -14.69 -14.23 8.49
CA GLY A 349 -16.03 -13.73 8.17
C GLY A 349 -16.08 -12.29 7.65
N CYS A 350 -15.01 -11.48 7.79
CA CYS A 350 -14.93 -10.18 7.10
C CYS A 350 -14.85 -10.31 5.57
N PHE A 351 -14.63 -11.53 5.07
CA PHE A 351 -14.50 -11.84 3.64
C PHE A 351 -15.75 -12.50 3.06
N ASP A 352 -16.66 -12.99 3.92
CA ASP A 352 -17.93 -13.61 3.47
C ASP A 352 -18.79 -12.63 2.65
N PHE A 353 -18.63 -11.31 2.90
CA PHE A 353 -19.28 -10.26 2.11
C PHE A 353 -18.80 -10.23 0.63
N CYS A 354 -17.61 -10.75 0.35
CA CYS A 354 -17.03 -10.79 -0.99
C CYS A 354 -17.29 -12.12 -1.72
N THR A 355 -17.64 -13.18 -0.99
CA THR A 355 -17.96 -14.50 -1.57
C THR A 355 -19.42 -14.62 -2.01
N GLU A 356 -20.33 -13.80 -1.45
CA GLU A 356 -21.74 -13.78 -1.81
C GLU A 356 -22.04 -13.08 -3.15
N TYR A 357 -21.10 -12.30 -3.70
CA TYR A 357 -21.23 -11.79 -5.05
C TYR A 357 -20.66 -12.82 -6.04
N ASP A 358 -21.51 -13.75 -6.46
CA ASP A 358 -21.32 -14.53 -7.69
C ASP A 358 -21.42 -13.58 -8.90
N LEU A 359 -20.27 -12.90 -9.20
CA LEU A 359 -20.05 -12.17 -10.44
C LEU A 359 -19.05 -12.94 -11.31
#